data_5a1e5cf1e9f04a4aab4feeb84883f486
#
_entry.id   5a1e5cf1e9f04a4aab4feeb84883f486
#
_cell.length_a   1.000
_cell.length_b   1.000
_cell.length_c   1.000
_cell.angle_alpha   90.00
_cell.angle_beta   90.00
_cell.angle_gamma   90.00
#
_symmetry.space_group_name_H-M   'P 1'
#
loop_
_entity.id
_entity.type
_entity.pdbx_description
1 polymer ?
#
loop_
_entity_poly.entity_id
_entity_poly.type
_entity_poly.pdbx_seq_one_letter_code
_entity_poly.pdbx_strand_id
1 'polypeptide(L)'
;SQILPPMSLKYSPKPLNDGEDFKTSNSVIEIRNGEYIRGQMVKSVLGGGTKGILQRVCNDFGNFASADFIDDLQNIITEYMKSSAYSVGISDLISDKETNQNIIKAITDKKLEVKNLIDKTQIGVFENNTGKTNEEEFETQVNNMLNQASAEAGKIGLSSLSKDNRFVIMVNAGSKGSDLNISQMISCLGQQNVDGKRIPYGFDHRTLPHYPKYDDSPGSRGFVESSYINGLNPQELFFHAMGGRVGLIDTAVKTSTTGYIQRRLIKGLEEIG
;
A
#
# COMPACT_ATOMS: atom_id res chain seq x y z
N SER A 1 -16.59 1.28 -26.83
CA SER A 1 -16.43 1.06 -28.28
C SER A 1 -16.61 2.34 -29.09
N GLN A 2 -17.61 3.14 -28.84
CA GLN A 2 -17.95 4.33 -29.66
C GLN A 2 -16.85 5.42 -29.74
N ILE A 3 -16.02 5.49 -28.72
CA ILE A 3 -14.92 6.47 -28.61
C ILE A 3 -13.55 5.93 -29.03
N LEU A 4 -13.44 4.62 -29.27
CA LEU A 4 -12.19 4.00 -29.68
C LEU A 4 -11.98 4.17 -31.19
N PRO A 5 -10.79 4.60 -31.64
CA PRO A 5 -10.43 4.54 -33.05
C PRO A 5 -10.42 3.08 -33.55
N PRO A 6 -10.42 2.83 -34.86
CA PRO A 6 -10.47 1.49 -35.43
C PRO A 6 -9.16 0.73 -35.21
N MET A 7 -8.87 0.40 -33.96
CA MET A 7 -7.68 -0.33 -33.53
C MET A 7 -8.02 -1.77 -33.13
N SER A 8 -7.04 -2.66 -33.26
CA SER A 8 -7.14 -4.04 -32.78
C SER A 8 -6.00 -4.32 -31.81
N LEU A 9 -6.34 -4.78 -30.60
CA LEU A 9 -5.38 -4.98 -29.53
C LEU A 9 -5.81 -6.15 -28.64
N LYS A 10 -4.86 -7.04 -28.32
CA LYS A 10 -5.10 -8.13 -27.38
C LYS A 10 -3.85 -8.32 -26.50
N TYR A 11 -3.98 -8.01 -25.23
CA TYR A 11 -2.86 -8.16 -24.25
C TYR A 11 -3.34 -8.24 -22.83
N SER A 12 -2.49 -8.75 -21.94
CA SER A 12 -2.69 -8.67 -20.48
C SER A 12 -1.79 -7.58 -19.89
N PRO A 13 -2.35 -6.58 -19.20
CA PRO A 13 -1.57 -5.51 -18.56
C PRO A 13 -0.74 -6.00 -17.36
N LYS A 14 -1.12 -7.13 -16.77
CA LYS A 14 -0.42 -7.81 -15.66
C LYS A 14 -0.27 -9.29 -16.00
N PRO A 15 0.68 -10.01 -15.36
CA PRO A 15 0.71 -11.47 -15.44
C PRO A 15 -0.66 -12.04 -15.00
N LEU A 16 -1.09 -13.08 -15.68
CA LEU A 16 -2.31 -13.80 -15.29
C LEU A 16 -2.09 -14.55 -13.98
N ASN A 17 -3.13 -14.67 -13.18
CA ASN A 17 -3.09 -15.50 -11.98
C ASN A 17 -3.05 -16.99 -12.37
N ASP A 18 -2.56 -17.82 -11.46
CA ASP A 18 -2.54 -19.27 -11.65
C ASP A 18 -3.98 -19.78 -11.90
N GLY A 19 -4.16 -20.50 -13.01
CA GLY A 19 -5.47 -21.04 -13.43
C GLY A 19 -6.31 -20.13 -14.33
N GLU A 20 -5.88 -18.90 -14.61
CA GLU A 20 -6.57 -18.04 -15.60
C GLU A 20 -6.10 -18.36 -17.03
N ASP A 21 -7.07 -18.62 -17.92
CA ASP A 21 -6.80 -18.80 -19.34
C ASP A 21 -6.81 -17.45 -20.06
N PHE A 22 -5.76 -17.18 -20.84
CA PHE A 22 -5.63 -15.98 -21.68
C PHE A 22 -6.81 -15.78 -22.64
N LYS A 23 -7.47 -16.88 -23.05
CA LYS A 23 -8.59 -16.79 -23.98
C LYS A 23 -9.89 -16.35 -23.35
N THR A 24 -10.10 -16.59 -22.06
CA THR A 24 -11.37 -16.37 -21.35
C THR A 24 -11.31 -15.36 -20.23
N SER A 25 -10.10 -15.06 -19.69
CA SER A 25 -9.94 -14.17 -18.56
C SER A 25 -10.33 -12.71 -18.87
N ASN A 26 -11.05 -12.09 -17.94
CA ASN A 26 -11.34 -10.65 -17.95
C ASN A 26 -10.12 -9.77 -17.60
N SER A 27 -9.01 -10.37 -17.19
CA SER A 27 -7.73 -9.65 -17.01
C SER A 27 -7.07 -9.31 -18.35
N VAL A 28 -7.51 -9.92 -19.44
CA VAL A 28 -7.02 -9.69 -20.81
C VAL A 28 -7.89 -8.65 -21.51
N ILE A 29 -7.26 -7.59 -21.97
CA ILE A 29 -7.90 -6.57 -22.80
C ILE A 29 -7.99 -7.10 -24.25
N GLU A 30 -9.16 -7.08 -24.82
CA GLU A 30 -9.40 -7.44 -26.20
C GLU A 30 -10.28 -6.39 -26.90
N ILE A 31 -9.69 -5.74 -27.90
CA ILE A 31 -10.33 -4.76 -28.78
C ILE A 31 -10.18 -5.25 -30.20
N ARG A 32 -11.23 -5.24 -31.00
CA ARG A 32 -11.22 -5.61 -32.42
C ARG A 32 -11.86 -4.51 -33.26
N ASN A 33 -11.09 -3.92 -34.15
CA ASN A 33 -11.55 -2.85 -35.05
C ASN A 33 -12.34 -1.74 -34.32
N GLY A 34 -11.82 -1.27 -33.16
CA GLY A 34 -12.46 -0.24 -32.35
C GLY A 34 -13.60 -0.75 -31.44
N GLU A 35 -13.98 -2.03 -31.55
CA GLU A 35 -14.97 -2.62 -30.67
C GLU A 35 -14.31 -3.24 -29.43
N TYR A 36 -14.74 -2.78 -28.26
CA TYR A 36 -14.29 -3.31 -26.99
C TYR A 36 -15.05 -4.60 -26.65
N ILE A 37 -14.33 -5.73 -26.66
CA ILE A 37 -14.91 -7.06 -26.46
C ILE A 37 -14.88 -7.47 -24.99
N ARG A 38 -13.72 -7.30 -24.32
CA ARG A 38 -13.54 -7.68 -22.92
C ARG A 38 -12.31 -7.05 -22.28
N GLY A 39 -12.24 -7.16 -20.96
CA GLY A 39 -11.13 -6.73 -20.12
C GLY A 39 -11.58 -5.76 -19.04
N GLN A 40 -10.65 -5.33 -18.19
CA GLN A 40 -10.88 -4.35 -17.14
C GLN A 40 -10.10 -3.08 -17.45
N MET A 41 -10.76 -1.94 -17.50
CA MET A 41 -10.17 -0.63 -17.71
C MET A 41 -9.57 -0.07 -16.41
N VAL A 42 -8.44 -0.65 -15.99
CA VAL A 42 -7.70 -0.25 -14.79
C VAL A 42 -6.61 0.77 -15.13
N LYS A 43 -5.96 1.34 -14.13
CA LYS A 43 -4.89 2.34 -14.29
C LYS A 43 -3.76 1.88 -15.22
N SER A 44 -3.37 0.62 -15.19
CA SER A 44 -2.34 0.09 -16.08
C SER A 44 -2.74 0.08 -17.56
N VAL A 45 -4.04 0.16 -17.86
CA VAL A 45 -4.59 0.20 -19.21
C VAL A 45 -4.83 1.63 -19.67
N LEU A 46 -5.43 2.47 -18.81
CA LEU A 46 -5.81 3.85 -19.14
C LEU A 46 -4.81 4.90 -18.64
N GLY A 47 -3.79 4.51 -17.90
CA GLY A 47 -2.76 5.43 -17.42
C GLY A 47 -1.72 5.78 -18.48
N GLY A 48 -0.81 6.70 -18.13
CA GLY A 48 0.26 7.18 -19.01
C GLY A 48 1.42 6.21 -19.27
N GLY A 49 1.25 4.93 -18.99
CA GLY A 49 2.27 3.90 -19.21
C GLY A 49 2.43 3.53 -20.71
N THR A 50 3.62 3.12 -21.10
CA THR A 50 3.97 2.77 -22.50
C THR A 50 3.16 1.61 -23.07
N LYS A 51 2.57 0.76 -22.23
CA LYS A 51 1.73 -0.38 -22.67
C LYS A 51 0.23 -0.07 -22.61
N GLY A 52 -0.15 1.16 -22.29
CA GLY A 52 -1.55 1.58 -22.18
C GLY A 52 -2.21 1.87 -23.52
N ILE A 53 -3.54 1.97 -23.51
CA ILE A 53 -4.34 2.30 -24.70
C ILE A 53 -4.03 3.71 -25.17
N LEU A 54 -3.84 4.68 -24.27
CA LEU A 54 -3.53 6.07 -24.65
C LEU A 54 -2.27 6.17 -25.50
N GLN A 55 -1.21 5.47 -25.12
CA GLN A 55 0.04 5.44 -25.88
C GLN A 55 -0.17 4.84 -27.27
N ARG A 56 -0.99 3.80 -27.38
CA ARG A 56 -1.32 3.17 -28.67
C ARG A 56 -2.12 4.10 -29.57
N VAL A 57 -3.15 4.73 -29.01
CA VAL A 57 -3.96 5.69 -29.78
C VAL A 57 -3.09 6.84 -30.28
N CYS A 58 -2.21 7.38 -29.43
CA CYS A 58 -1.32 8.47 -29.81
C CYS A 58 -0.33 8.06 -30.92
N ASN A 59 0.28 6.88 -30.82
CA ASN A 59 1.25 6.41 -31.79
C ASN A 59 0.64 6.03 -33.13
N ASP A 60 -0.52 5.37 -33.12
CA ASP A 60 -1.12 4.79 -34.34
C ASP A 60 -2.06 5.78 -35.04
N PHE A 61 -2.69 6.71 -34.31
CA PHE A 61 -3.72 7.64 -34.83
C PHE A 61 -3.38 9.12 -34.63
N GLY A 62 -2.29 9.44 -33.93
CA GLY A 62 -1.81 10.78 -33.72
C GLY A 62 -2.38 11.50 -32.48
N ASN A 63 -1.85 12.71 -32.25
CA ASN A 63 -2.10 13.47 -31.03
C ASN A 63 -3.57 13.95 -30.91
N PHE A 64 -4.20 14.34 -32.01
CA PHE A 64 -5.58 14.81 -32.01
C PHE A 64 -6.56 13.68 -31.63
N ALA A 65 -6.42 12.51 -32.24
CA ALA A 65 -7.24 11.36 -31.90
C ALA A 65 -7.05 10.92 -30.43
N SER A 66 -5.85 11.10 -29.89
CA SER A 66 -5.58 10.83 -28.47
C SER A 66 -6.25 11.85 -27.56
N ALA A 67 -6.25 13.13 -27.92
CA ALA A 67 -6.93 14.17 -27.18
C ALA A 67 -8.46 13.95 -27.17
N ASP A 68 -9.05 13.70 -28.32
CA ASP A 68 -10.48 13.41 -28.48
C ASP A 68 -10.88 12.17 -27.65
N PHE A 69 -10.05 11.11 -27.69
CA PHE A 69 -10.30 9.90 -26.89
C PHE A 69 -10.30 10.19 -25.38
N ILE A 70 -9.38 11.02 -24.90
CA ILE A 70 -9.29 11.39 -23.47
C ILE A 70 -10.51 12.21 -23.06
N ASP A 71 -10.89 13.19 -23.87
CA ASP A 71 -12.05 14.07 -23.62
C ASP A 71 -13.36 13.28 -23.62
N ASP A 72 -13.55 12.41 -24.59
CA ASP A 72 -14.72 11.55 -24.68
C ASP A 72 -14.81 10.56 -23.52
N LEU A 73 -13.69 9.97 -23.13
CA LEU A 73 -13.61 9.07 -21.97
C LEU A 73 -13.98 9.83 -20.68
N GLN A 74 -13.46 11.03 -20.49
CA GLN A 74 -13.76 11.89 -19.34
C GLN A 74 -15.25 12.26 -19.30
N ASN A 75 -15.81 12.61 -20.43
CA ASN A 75 -17.23 12.99 -20.55
C ASN A 75 -18.16 11.81 -20.23
N ILE A 76 -17.89 10.64 -20.78
CA ILE A 76 -18.69 9.41 -20.49
C ILE A 76 -18.63 9.06 -19.00
N ILE A 77 -17.44 9.09 -18.39
CA ILE A 77 -17.28 8.79 -16.96
C ILE A 77 -18.03 9.83 -16.12
N THR A 78 -17.95 11.11 -16.48
CA THR A 78 -18.63 12.19 -15.76
C THR A 78 -20.15 12.01 -15.80
N GLU A 79 -20.71 11.70 -16.97
CA GLU A 79 -22.16 11.46 -17.11
C GLU A 79 -22.61 10.21 -16.35
N TYR A 80 -21.83 9.13 -16.43
CA TYR A 80 -22.11 7.92 -15.65
C TYR A 80 -22.11 8.19 -14.14
N MET A 81 -21.14 8.96 -13.65
CA MET A 81 -21.00 9.28 -12.23
C MET A 81 -22.15 10.15 -11.69
N LYS A 82 -22.79 10.96 -12.52
CA LYS A 82 -23.98 11.73 -12.13
C LYS A 82 -25.15 10.83 -11.71
N SER A 83 -25.29 9.67 -12.33
CA SER A 83 -26.36 8.71 -12.06
C SER A 83 -25.97 7.66 -11.03
N SER A 84 -24.74 7.14 -11.06
CA SER A 84 -24.35 6.03 -10.20
C SER A 84 -23.72 6.47 -8.88
N ALA A 85 -23.06 7.62 -8.83
CA ALA A 85 -22.21 8.10 -7.74
C ALA A 85 -21.13 7.08 -7.31
N TYR A 86 -20.19 7.50 -6.48
CA TYR A 86 -19.19 6.62 -5.87
C TYR A 86 -18.85 7.11 -4.46
N SER A 87 -18.99 6.24 -3.49
CA SER A 87 -18.68 6.55 -2.09
C SER A 87 -18.28 5.30 -1.33
N VAL A 88 -17.53 5.45 -0.25
CA VAL A 88 -17.18 4.40 0.69
C VAL A 88 -17.84 4.71 2.02
N GLY A 89 -18.59 3.75 2.56
CA GLY A 89 -19.24 3.84 3.87
C GLY A 89 -18.41 3.15 4.96
N ILE A 90 -18.73 3.44 6.22
CA ILE A 90 -18.11 2.73 7.37
C ILE A 90 -18.42 1.24 7.30
N SER A 91 -19.63 0.87 6.86
CA SER A 91 -20.02 -0.53 6.69
C SER A 91 -19.14 -1.32 5.74
N ASP A 92 -18.51 -0.66 4.79
CA ASP A 92 -17.57 -1.28 3.83
C ASP A 92 -16.25 -1.69 4.48
N LEU A 93 -15.96 -1.17 5.68
CA LEU A 93 -14.72 -1.37 6.43
C LEU A 93 -14.89 -2.22 7.68
N ILE A 94 -16.12 -2.65 7.99
CA ILE A 94 -16.40 -3.50 9.15
C ILE A 94 -16.24 -4.96 8.71
N SER A 95 -15.31 -5.67 9.34
CA SER A 95 -15.17 -7.11 9.19
C SER A 95 -16.07 -7.87 10.18
N ASP A 96 -16.35 -9.14 9.87
CA ASP A 96 -17.11 -10.04 10.75
C ASP A 96 -16.33 -10.42 12.02
N LYS A 97 -17.02 -11.01 12.98
CA LYS A 97 -16.44 -11.38 14.28
C LYS A 97 -15.35 -12.45 14.14
N GLU A 98 -15.53 -13.38 13.22
CA GLU A 98 -14.59 -14.48 12.99
C GLU A 98 -13.28 -13.94 12.41
N THR A 99 -13.35 -13.07 11.42
CA THR A 99 -12.19 -12.38 10.85
C THR A 99 -11.44 -11.58 11.89
N ASN A 100 -12.16 -10.82 12.74
CA ASN A 100 -11.52 -10.06 13.83
C ASN A 100 -10.79 -10.97 14.82
N GLN A 101 -11.35 -12.12 15.18
CA GLN A 101 -10.70 -13.10 16.05
C GLN A 101 -9.44 -13.68 15.39
N ASN A 102 -9.49 -13.98 14.11
CA ASN A 102 -8.34 -14.49 13.36
C ASN A 102 -7.21 -13.43 13.28
N ILE A 103 -7.54 -12.16 13.08
CA ILE A 103 -6.59 -11.05 13.11
C ILE A 103 -5.92 -10.94 14.48
N ILE A 104 -6.71 -10.93 15.56
CA ILE A 104 -6.20 -10.84 16.94
C ILE A 104 -5.29 -12.04 17.24
N LYS A 105 -5.69 -13.24 16.82
CA LYS A 105 -4.88 -14.44 17.01
C LYS A 105 -3.54 -14.34 16.29
N ALA A 106 -3.53 -13.96 15.00
CA ALA A 106 -2.30 -13.81 14.23
C ALA A 106 -1.33 -12.80 14.86
N ILE A 107 -1.84 -11.66 15.34
CA ILE A 107 -1.04 -10.65 16.05
C ILE A 107 -0.51 -11.20 17.36
N THR A 108 -1.34 -11.90 18.15
CA THR A 108 -0.95 -12.43 19.45
C THR A 108 0.12 -13.51 19.33
N ASP A 109 0.01 -14.40 18.35
CA ASP A 109 0.99 -15.46 18.09
C ASP A 109 2.35 -14.84 17.75
N LYS A 110 2.40 -13.83 16.91
CA LYS A 110 3.65 -13.13 16.57
C LYS A 110 4.23 -12.31 17.74
N LYS A 111 3.39 -11.72 18.57
CA LYS A 111 3.84 -11.04 19.79
C LYS A 111 4.49 -12.03 20.77
N LEU A 112 3.99 -13.25 20.85
CA LEU A 112 4.59 -14.30 21.67
C LEU A 112 5.98 -14.71 21.12
N GLU A 113 6.13 -14.83 19.80
CA GLU A 113 7.42 -15.08 19.18
C GLU A 113 8.42 -13.95 19.51
N VAL A 114 8.00 -12.69 19.42
CA VAL A 114 8.84 -11.53 19.77
C VAL A 114 9.20 -11.56 21.26
N LYS A 115 8.25 -11.89 22.15
CA LYS A 115 8.53 -12.02 23.57
C LYS A 115 9.59 -13.09 23.84
N ASN A 116 9.49 -14.24 23.22
CA ASN A 116 10.48 -15.30 23.33
C ASN A 116 11.87 -14.84 22.85
N LEU A 117 11.94 -13.99 21.81
CA LEU A 117 13.21 -13.43 21.36
C LEU A 117 13.77 -12.43 22.37
N ILE A 118 12.95 -11.59 22.97
CA ILE A 118 13.35 -10.67 24.04
C ILE A 118 13.90 -11.43 25.24
N ASP A 119 13.19 -12.47 25.69
CA ASP A 119 13.61 -13.30 26.82
C ASP A 119 14.98 -13.98 26.53
N LYS A 120 15.19 -14.51 25.33
CA LYS A 120 16.49 -15.08 24.90
C LYS A 120 17.61 -14.05 24.93
N THR A 121 17.33 -12.83 24.48
CA THR A 121 18.30 -11.73 24.45
C THR A 121 18.69 -11.33 25.88
N GLN A 122 17.70 -11.24 26.79
CA GLN A 122 17.93 -10.88 28.19
C GLN A 122 18.74 -11.94 28.95
N ILE A 123 18.57 -13.22 28.61
CA ILE A 123 19.34 -14.35 29.19
C ILE A 123 20.77 -14.44 28.57
N GLY A 124 21.04 -13.69 27.50
CA GLY A 124 22.35 -13.70 26.83
C GLY A 124 22.56 -14.88 25.85
N VAL A 125 21.49 -15.53 25.42
CA VAL A 125 21.52 -16.67 24.46
C VAL A 125 21.15 -16.20 23.04
N PHE A 126 21.31 -14.91 22.74
CA PHE A 126 21.01 -14.37 21.42
C PHE A 126 22.11 -14.74 20.41
N GLU A 127 21.73 -15.45 19.35
CA GLU A 127 22.62 -15.84 18.26
C GLU A 127 22.65 -14.76 17.18
N ASN A 128 23.82 -14.18 16.96
CA ASN A 128 24.07 -13.21 15.91
C ASN A 128 24.94 -13.85 14.82
N ASN A 129 24.33 -14.13 13.68
CA ASN A 129 25.00 -14.69 12.51
C ASN A 129 25.35 -13.63 11.45
N THR A 130 25.14 -12.34 11.77
CA THR A 130 25.39 -11.23 10.88
C THR A 130 26.61 -10.43 11.35
N GLY A 131 27.22 -9.65 10.48
CA GLY A 131 28.35 -8.77 10.86
C GLY A 131 27.94 -7.50 11.61
N LYS A 132 26.68 -7.38 12.05
CA LYS A 132 26.13 -6.24 12.81
C LYS A 132 26.31 -6.45 14.31
N THR A 133 26.11 -5.36 15.06
CA THR A 133 26.06 -5.47 16.53
C THR A 133 24.83 -6.26 16.98
N ASN A 134 24.90 -6.86 18.18
CA ASN A 134 23.77 -7.64 18.72
C ASN A 134 22.50 -6.80 18.86
N GLU A 135 22.65 -5.53 19.22
CA GLU A 135 21.52 -4.60 19.33
C GLU A 135 20.87 -4.30 17.97
N GLU A 136 21.67 -4.07 16.94
CA GLU A 136 21.17 -3.81 15.59
C GLU A 136 20.49 -5.04 14.99
N GLU A 137 21.04 -6.21 15.22
CA GLU A 137 20.45 -7.46 14.73
C GLU A 137 19.15 -7.79 15.47
N PHE A 138 19.13 -7.62 16.78
CA PHE A 138 17.91 -7.76 17.58
C PHE A 138 16.79 -6.84 17.08
N GLU A 139 17.06 -5.55 16.92
CA GLU A 139 16.09 -4.59 16.39
C GLU A 139 15.61 -4.97 14.98
N THR A 140 16.51 -5.44 14.13
CA THR A 140 16.15 -5.89 12.77
C THR A 140 15.22 -7.10 12.80
N GLN A 141 15.51 -8.08 13.63
CA GLN A 141 14.70 -9.29 13.74
C GLN A 141 13.31 -9.00 14.33
N VAL A 142 13.24 -8.21 15.40
CA VAL A 142 11.97 -7.80 16.00
C VAL A 142 11.12 -7.02 15.00
N ASN A 143 11.71 -6.07 14.30
CA ASN A 143 11.00 -5.26 13.29
C ASN A 143 10.46 -6.13 12.14
N ASN A 144 11.25 -7.10 11.68
CA ASN A 144 10.81 -8.03 10.64
C ASN A 144 9.64 -8.92 11.11
N MET A 145 9.71 -9.46 12.34
CA MET A 145 8.62 -10.26 12.92
C MET A 145 7.32 -9.44 13.04
N LEU A 146 7.41 -8.20 13.51
CA LEU A 146 6.24 -7.32 13.66
C LEU A 146 5.68 -6.88 12.31
N ASN A 147 6.53 -6.67 11.31
CA ASN A 147 6.07 -6.40 9.93
C ASN A 147 5.37 -7.62 9.32
N GLN A 148 5.84 -8.84 9.60
CA GLN A 148 5.15 -10.07 9.21
C GLN A 148 3.77 -10.17 9.87
N ALA A 149 3.68 -9.87 11.17
CA ALA A 149 2.41 -9.85 11.90
C ALA A 149 1.38 -8.93 11.22
N SER A 150 1.82 -7.72 10.87
CA SER A 150 0.96 -6.75 10.18
C SER A 150 0.57 -7.22 8.77
N ALA A 151 1.47 -7.86 8.04
CA ALA A 151 1.20 -8.37 6.70
C ALA A 151 0.21 -9.57 6.73
N GLU A 152 0.35 -10.48 7.69
CA GLU A 152 -0.56 -11.61 7.88
C GLU A 152 -1.95 -11.13 8.30
N ALA A 153 -2.03 -10.25 9.29
CA ALA A 153 -3.28 -9.62 9.72
C ALA A 153 -3.95 -8.87 8.56
N GLY A 154 -3.17 -8.15 7.75
CA GLY A 154 -3.65 -7.44 6.57
C GLY A 154 -4.23 -8.36 5.51
N LYS A 155 -3.59 -9.50 5.23
CA LYS A 155 -4.10 -10.51 4.29
C LYS A 155 -5.44 -11.10 4.77
N ILE A 156 -5.56 -11.40 6.07
CA ILE A 156 -6.82 -11.90 6.65
C ILE A 156 -7.92 -10.87 6.47
N GLY A 157 -7.67 -9.61 6.81
CA GLY A 157 -8.64 -8.52 6.65
C GLY A 157 -9.05 -8.29 5.20
N LEU A 158 -8.08 -8.28 4.27
CA LEU A 158 -8.35 -8.09 2.84
C LEU A 158 -9.16 -9.24 2.25
N SER A 159 -8.84 -10.49 2.61
CA SER A 159 -9.55 -11.68 2.11
C SER A 159 -11.00 -11.78 2.57
N SER A 160 -11.35 -11.13 3.68
CA SER A 160 -12.73 -11.11 4.21
C SER A 160 -13.65 -10.15 3.45
N LEU A 161 -13.09 -9.22 2.69
CA LEU A 161 -13.86 -8.23 1.96
C LEU A 161 -14.39 -8.79 0.62
N SER A 162 -15.61 -8.43 0.29
CA SER A 162 -16.20 -8.75 -1.02
C SER A 162 -15.46 -8.05 -2.15
N LYS A 163 -15.38 -8.70 -3.32
CA LYS A 163 -14.86 -8.08 -4.55
C LYS A 163 -15.68 -6.88 -5.02
N ASP A 164 -16.94 -6.80 -4.62
CA ASP A 164 -17.86 -5.71 -4.93
C ASP A 164 -17.74 -4.53 -3.96
N ASN A 165 -16.93 -4.68 -2.91
CA ASN A 165 -16.62 -3.60 -1.98
C ASN A 165 -15.96 -2.43 -2.71
N ARG A 166 -16.52 -1.24 -2.59
CA ARG A 166 -16.06 -0.06 -3.34
C ARG A 166 -14.63 0.34 -3.00
N PHE A 167 -14.20 0.13 -1.76
CA PHE A 167 -12.81 0.37 -1.37
C PHE A 167 -11.85 -0.60 -2.06
N VAL A 168 -12.22 -1.88 -2.12
CA VAL A 168 -11.46 -2.91 -2.83
C VAL A 168 -11.41 -2.63 -4.34
N ILE A 169 -12.53 -2.23 -4.93
CA ILE A 169 -12.59 -1.83 -6.35
C ILE A 169 -11.62 -0.69 -6.65
N MET A 170 -11.60 0.35 -5.80
CA MET A 170 -10.74 1.51 -5.96
C MET A 170 -9.25 1.14 -5.92
N VAL A 171 -8.87 0.27 -4.97
CA VAL A 171 -7.49 -0.21 -4.82
C VAL A 171 -7.09 -1.13 -5.97
N ASN A 172 -7.94 -2.09 -6.35
CA ASN A 172 -7.67 -3.01 -7.45
C ASN A 172 -7.59 -2.32 -8.82
N ALA A 173 -8.41 -1.30 -9.03
CA ALA A 173 -8.34 -0.44 -10.22
C ALA A 173 -7.04 0.38 -10.27
N GLY A 174 -6.35 0.56 -9.14
CA GLY A 174 -5.12 1.33 -9.04
C GLY A 174 -5.36 2.85 -9.05
N SER A 175 -6.60 3.31 -8.87
CA SER A 175 -6.93 4.73 -8.89
C SER A 175 -6.39 5.45 -7.67
N LYS A 176 -6.68 4.96 -6.48
CA LYS A 176 -6.19 5.47 -5.19
C LYS A 176 -6.17 4.37 -4.12
N GLY A 177 -5.31 4.58 -3.12
CA GLY A 177 -5.13 3.64 -2.04
C GLY A 177 -4.27 2.43 -2.42
N SER A 178 -4.02 1.61 -1.43
CA SER A 178 -3.26 0.36 -1.54
C SER A 178 -3.82 -0.68 -0.57
N ASP A 179 -3.39 -1.93 -0.72
CA ASP A 179 -3.72 -3.00 0.22
C ASP A 179 -3.32 -2.65 1.66
N LEU A 180 -2.23 -1.89 1.83
CA LEU A 180 -1.79 -1.39 3.12
C LEU A 180 -2.83 -0.45 3.76
N ASN A 181 -3.47 0.42 2.97
CA ASN A 181 -4.52 1.30 3.49
C ASN A 181 -5.72 0.50 3.98
N ILE A 182 -6.13 -0.55 3.25
CA ILE A 182 -7.21 -1.45 3.68
C ILE A 182 -6.80 -2.17 4.98
N SER A 183 -5.59 -2.70 5.04
CA SER A 183 -5.05 -3.37 6.22
C SER A 183 -5.07 -2.46 7.44
N GLN A 184 -4.61 -1.23 7.32
CA GLN A 184 -4.60 -0.26 8.42
C GLN A 184 -6.00 0.17 8.86
N MET A 185 -6.95 0.23 7.94
CA MET A 185 -8.34 0.56 8.26
C MET A 185 -9.03 -0.55 9.05
N ILE A 186 -8.81 -1.81 8.69
CA ILE A 186 -9.59 -2.97 9.16
C ILE A 186 -8.82 -3.81 10.18
N SER A 187 -7.53 -4.06 9.94
CA SER A 187 -6.74 -5.03 10.72
C SER A 187 -5.91 -4.39 11.82
N CYS A 188 -4.80 -3.77 11.47
CA CYS A 188 -3.94 -3.03 12.41
C CYS A 188 -3.03 -2.05 11.68
N LEU A 189 -2.57 -1.01 12.39
CA LEU A 189 -1.60 -0.07 11.83
C LEU A 189 -0.19 -0.66 11.75
N GLY A 190 0.17 -1.55 12.68
CA GLY A 190 1.48 -2.19 12.72
C GLY A 190 2.56 -1.37 13.40
N GLN A 191 3.82 -1.73 13.16
CA GLN A 191 4.98 -1.10 13.81
C GLN A 191 5.18 0.32 13.28
N GLN A 192 5.26 1.27 14.23
CA GLN A 192 5.64 2.66 13.96
C GLN A 192 7.15 2.80 14.07
N ASN A 193 7.75 3.42 13.06
CA ASN A 193 9.20 3.60 12.97
C ASN A 193 9.57 5.09 12.93
N VAL A 194 10.72 5.40 13.54
CA VAL A 194 11.39 6.71 13.47
C VAL A 194 12.81 6.43 12.99
N ASP A 195 13.22 7.07 11.90
CA ASP A 195 14.54 6.88 11.29
C ASP A 195 14.89 5.41 10.98
N GLY A 196 13.90 4.63 10.57
CA GLY A 196 14.06 3.22 10.20
C GLY A 196 14.16 2.24 11.39
N LYS A 197 14.03 2.72 12.62
CA LYS A 197 14.07 1.92 13.85
C LYS A 197 12.75 2.04 14.61
N ARG A 198 12.50 1.11 15.55
CA ARG A 198 11.35 1.23 16.46
C ARG A 198 11.41 2.54 17.24
N ILE A 199 10.34 2.94 17.87
CA ILE A 199 10.25 4.21 18.61
C ILE A 199 11.41 4.31 19.61
N PRO A 200 12.22 5.40 19.57
CA PRO A 200 13.34 5.59 20.46
C PRO A 200 12.91 5.95 21.87
N TYR A 201 13.80 5.75 22.83
CA TYR A 201 13.59 6.20 24.21
C TYR A 201 13.61 7.74 24.26
N GLY A 202 12.48 8.33 24.64
CA GLY A 202 12.37 9.76 24.91
C GLY A 202 12.56 10.11 26.38
N PHE A 203 12.52 9.10 27.27
CA PHE A 203 12.79 9.18 28.70
C PHE A 203 13.94 8.25 29.06
N ASP A 204 14.38 8.29 30.31
CA ASP A 204 15.45 7.44 30.81
C ASP A 204 15.04 5.94 30.71
N HIS A 205 15.62 5.24 29.72
CA HIS A 205 15.39 3.83 29.38
C HIS A 205 13.92 3.42 29.18
N ARG A 206 13.08 4.31 28.68
CA ARG A 206 11.69 4.03 28.29
C ARG A 206 11.18 5.02 27.25
N THR A 207 10.19 4.64 26.49
CA THR A 207 9.60 5.49 25.43
C THR A 207 8.63 6.53 25.98
N LEU A 208 7.81 6.12 26.97
CA LEU A 208 6.82 6.96 27.65
C LEU A 208 6.80 6.68 29.15
N PRO A 209 6.32 7.61 29.98
CA PRO A 209 6.17 7.38 31.42
C PRO A 209 5.21 6.23 31.79
N HIS A 210 4.35 5.84 30.86
CA HIS A 210 3.37 4.74 31.02
C HIS A 210 4.00 3.35 31.08
N TYR A 211 5.25 3.22 30.60
CA TYR A 211 5.96 1.95 30.52
C TYR A 211 7.07 1.88 31.56
N PRO A 212 7.38 0.68 32.08
CA PRO A 212 8.53 0.51 32.96
C PRO A 212 9.83 0.74 32.18
N LYS A 213 10.93 0.99 32.92
CA LYS A 213 12.25 1.09 32.30
C LYS A 213 12.67 -0.26 31.74
N TYR A 214 13.42 -0.21 30.63
CA TYR A 214 13.95 -1.38 29.89
C TYR A 214 12.85 -2.29 29.31
N ASP A 215 11.66 -1.78 29.09
CA ASP A 215 10.58 -2.51 28.41
C ASP A 215 10.75 -2.42 26.89
N ASP A 216 11.18 -3.52 26.29
CA ASP A 216 11.33 -3.67 24.84
C ASP A 216 10.16 -4.41 24.17
N SER A 217 9.04 -4.55 24.90
CA SER A 217 7.83 -5.19 24.36
C SER A 217 7.34 -4.47 23.10
N PRO A 218 6.63 -5.16 22.19
CA PRO A 218 6.10 -4.53 20.98
C PRO A 218 5.30 -3.26 21.26
N GLY A 219 4.40 -3.29 22.23
CA GLY A 219 3.54 -2.16 22.57
C GLY A 219 4.30 -0.94 23.10
N SER A 220 5.33 -1.17 23.94
CA SER A 220 6.15 -0.10 24.51
C SER A 220 7.05 0.59 23.47
N ARG A 221 7.41 -0.13 22.42
CA ARG A 221 8.29 0.33 21.34
C ARG A 221 7.55 0.69 20.06
N GLY A 222 6.24 0.92 20.11
CA GLY A 222 5.47 1.52 19.04
C GLY A 222 4.75 0.59 18.10
N PHE A 223 4.51 -0.68 18.48
CA PHE A 223 3.63 -1.55 17.71
C PHE A 223 2.17 -1.23 18.01
N VAL A 224 1.43 -0.81 16.98
CA VAL A 224 0.01 -0.46 17.06
C VAL A 224 -0.83 -1.65 16.62
N GLU A 225 -1.52 -2.27 17.58
CA GLU A 225 -2.40 -3.42 17.33
C GLU A 225 -3.78 -3.01 16.82
N SER A 226 -4.20 -1.80 17.13
CA SER A 226 -5.50 -1.26 16.76
C SER A 226 -5.54 -0.87 15.28
N SER A 227 -6.73 -0.94 14.71
CA SER A 227 -7.04 -0.38 13.38
C SER A 227 -7.70 0.98 13.50
N TYR A 228 -7.81 1.71 12.39
CA TYR A 228 -8.53 2.99 12.39
C TYR A 228 -10.01 2.83 12.74
N ILE A 229 -10.64 1.74 12.30
CA ILE A 229 -12.06 1.46 12.60
C ILE A 229 -12.27 1.20 14.10
N ASN A 230 -11.36 0.48 14.74
CA ASN A 230 -11.45 0.20 16.18
C ASN A 230 -11.06 1.41 17.04
N GLY A 231 -10.29 2.33 16.48
CA GLY A 231 -9.70 3.47 17.19
C GLY A 231 -8.42 3.10 17.93
N LEU A 232 -7.53 4.07 18.09
CA LEU A 232 -6.24 3.93 18.75
C LEU A 232 -6.34 4.36 20.22
N ASN A 233 -5.58 3.71 21.08
CA ASN A 233 -5.38 4.20 22.43
C ASN A 233 -4.42 5.43 22.42
N PRO A 234 -4.33 6.22 23.53
CA PRO A 234 -3.51 7.42 23.55
C PRO A 234 -2.04 7.19 23.25
N GLN A 235 -1.45 6.09 23.73
CA GLN A 235 -0.05 5.74 23.50
C GLN A 235 0.18 5.36 22.02
N GLU A 236 -0.70 4.55 21.45
CA GLU A 236 -0.65 4.17 20.04
C GLU A 236 -0.78 5.38 19.13
N LEU A 237 -1.70 6.31 19.43
CA LEU A 237 -1.87 7.55 18.69
C LEU A 237 -0.60 8.40 18.76
N PHE A 238 0.02 8.50 19.94
CA PHE A 238 1.25 9.27 20.11
C PHE A 238 2.40 8.69 19.26
N PHE A 239 2.59 7.39 19.28
CA PHE A 239 3.61 6.73 18.45
C PHE A 239 3.33 6.86 16.96
N HIS A 240 2.08 6.73 16.56
CA HIS A 240 1.66 6.94 15.17
C HIS A 240 1.93 8.39 14.72
N ALA A 241 1.67 9.37 15.57
CA ALA A 241 1.97 10.78 15.30
C ALA A 241 3.48 11.03 15.17
N MET A 242 4.32 10.38 15.98
CA MET A 242 5.78 10.48 15.87
C MET A 242 6.25 9.95 14.50
N GLY A 243 5.83 8.76 14.09
CA GLY A 243 6.18 8.18 12.80
C GLY A 243 5.69 9.03 11.62
N GLY A 244 4.45 9.52 11.68
CA GLY A 244 3.87 10.42 10.68
C GLY A 244 4.60 11.75 10.57
N ARG A 245 5.05 12.32 11.70
CA ARG A 245 5.82 13.58 11.74
C ARG A 245 7.14 13.45 11.00
N VAL A 246 7.87 12.37 11.19
CA VAL A 246 9.12 12.09 10.45
C VAL A 246 8.86 12.04 8.95
N GLY A 247 7.81 11.37 8.50
CA GLY A 247 7.41 11.32 7.09
C GLY A 247 7.10 12.70 6.49
N LEU A 248 6.39 13.56 7.24
CA LEU A 248 6.09 14.93 6.80
C LEU A 248 7.35 15.81 6.70
N ILE A 249 8.25 15.72 7.65
CA ILE A 249 9.53 16.44 7.65
C ILE A 249 10.38 15.97 6.47
N ASP A 250 10.51 14.66 6.24
CA ASP A 250 11.25 14.08 5.13
C ASP A 250 10.74 14.58 3.78
N THR A 251 9.43 14.60 3.59
CA THR A 251 8.81 15.10 2.36
C THR A 251 9.17 16.55 2.11
N ALA A 252 9.08 17.40 3.12
CA ALA A 252 9.39 18.83 3.03
C ALA A 252 10.88 19.09 2.70
N VAL A 253 11.80 18.36 3.35
CA VAL A 253 13.25 18.52 3.14
C VAL A 253 13.69 17.99 1.78
N LYS A 254 13.21 16.81 1.39
CA LYS A 254 13.59 16.15 0.13
C LYS A 254 13.09 16.90 -1.11
N THR A 255 11.99 17.64 -1.04
CA THR A 255 11.42 18.38 -2.18
C THR A 255 12.42 19.37 -2.76
N SER A 256 13.08 20.17 -1.94
CA SER A 256 14.07 21.16 -2.41
C SER A 256 15.29 20.49 -3.04
N THR A 257 15.83 19.46 -2.39
CA THR A 257 17.00 18.72 -2.88
C THR A 257 16.72 18.01 -4.20
N THR A 258 15.60 17.32 -4.31
CA THR A 258 15.23 16.61 -5.54
C THR A 258 14.93 17.56 -6.69
N GLY A 259 14.31 18.71 -6.43
CA GLY A 259 14.08 19.76 -7.42
C GLY A 259 15.41 20.33 -7.96
N TYR A 260 16.39 20.56 -7.11
CA TYR A 260 17.70 21.01 -7.54
C TYR A 260 18.45 19.96 -8.36
N ILE A 261 18.38 18.68 -7.97
CA ILE A 261 18.97 17.57 -8.75
C ILE A 261 18.30 17.47 -10.12
N GLN A 262 16.98 17.52 -10.18
CA GLN A 262 16.21 17.47 -11.43
C GLN A 262 16.65 18.59 -12.38
N ARG A 263 16.74 19.84 -11.89
CA ARG A 263 17.20 20.97 -12.70
C ARG A 263 18.60 20.74 -13.27
N ARG A 264 19.54 20.27 -12.45
CA ARG A 264 20.92 19.98 -12.90
C ARG A 264 20.96 18.89 -13.96
N LEU A 265 20.19 17.81 -13.80
CA LEU A 265 20.12 16.72 -14.77
C LEU A 265 19.54 17.20 -16.11
N ILE A 266 18.44 17.96 -16.08
CA ILE A 266 17.82 18.51 -17.29
C ILE A 266 18.79 19.44 -18.02
N LYS A 267 19.48 20.34 -17.31
CA LYS A 267 20.45 21.24 -17.92
C LYS A 267 21.65 20.50 -18.49
N GLY A 268 22.14 19.46 -17.83
CA GLY A 268 23.20 18.61 -18.36
C GLY A 268 22.76 17.82 -19.62
N LEU A 269 21.52 17.34 -19.69
CA LEU A 269 20.98 16.66 -20.86
C LEU A 269 20.74 17.62 -22.04
N GLU A 270 20.35 18.86 -21.77
CA GLU A 270 20.16 19.91 -22.78
C GLU A 270 21.49 20.25 -23.51
N GLU A 271 22.64 20.12 -22.84
CA GLU A 271 23.95 20.34 -23.44
C GLU A 271 24.46 19.16 -24.30
N ILE A 272 23.86 17.98 -24.16
CA ILE A 272 24.27 16.74 -24.85
C ILE A 272 23.42 16.50 -26.11
N GLY A 273 22.23 17.06 -26.19
CA GLY A 273 21.29 16.94 -27.32
C GLY A 273 21.40 18.11 -28.27
#